data_11e2035907ecbb1afe6a3c9edda6f408
#
_entry.id   11e2035907ecbb1afe6a3c9edda6f408
#
_cell.length_a   1.000
_cell.length_b   1.000
_cell.length_c   1.000
_cell.angle_alpha   90.00
_cell.angle_beta   90.00
_cell.angle_gamma   90.00
#
_symmetry.space_group_name_H-M   'P 1'
#
loop_
_entity.id
_entity.type
_entity.pdbx_description
1 polymer ?
#
loop_
_entity_poly.entity_id
_entity_poly.type
_entity_poly.pdbx_seq_one_letter_code
_entity_poly.pdbx_strand_id
1 'polypeptide(L)'
;FNMGAMENKGLNVFNSSYVLAKPETTTDDDFEAVEAVIAHEYFHNWTGNRITCRDWFQLCLKEGLTVFRDAEFTADQRSSAVKRIKDVILLKSRQFREDGGPLAHPVRPEPWLPPASE
;
A
#
# COMPACT_ATOMS: atom_id res chain seq x y z
N PHE A 1 -10.02 -1.68 -15.35
CA PHE A 1 -9.24 -2.08 -14.17
C PHE A 1 -9.68 -1.26 -12.96
N ASN A 2 -10.26 -1.91 -11.99
CA ASN A 2 -10.92 -1.27 -10.83
C ASN A 2 -10.07 -1.28 -9.53
N MET A 3 -8.84 -1.76 -9.59
CA MET A 3 -7.85 -1.65 -8.52
C MET A 3 -6.96 -0.43 -8.74
N GLY A 4 -6.13 -0.06 -7.77
CA GLY A 4 -5.19 1.05 -7.91
C GLY A 4 -4.08 0.75 -8.89
N ALA A 5 -3.32 -0.30 -8.62
CA ALA A 5 -2.22 -0.76 -9.46
C ALA A 5 -1.86 -2.22 -9.16
N MET A 6 -0.90 -2.77 -9.87
CA MET A 6 -0.37 -4.12 -9.66
C MET A 6 1.07 -4.22 -10.18
N GLU A 7 1.91 -4.80 -9.38
CA GLU A 7 3.35 -4.94 -9.59
C GLU A 7 3.76 -6.05 -10.58
N ASN A 8 3.01 -6.33 -11.62
CA ASN A 8 3.35 -7.36 -12.59
C ASN A 8 4.83 -7.26 -13.01
N LYS A 9 5.56 -8.35 -12.84
CA LYS A 9 7.00 -8.37 -13.11
C LYS A 9 7.29 -7.99 -14.57
N GLY A 10 8.09 -6.93 -14.74
CA GLY A 10 8.47 -6.42 -16.05
C GLY A 10 7.43 -5.52 -16.73
N LEU A 11 6.20 -5.46 -16.20
CA LEU A 11 5.15 -4.59 -16.72
C LEU A 11 4.13 -4.26 -15.62
N ASN A 12 4.42 -3.26 -14.80
CA ASN A 12 3.47 -2.77 -13.81
C ASN A 12 2.20 -2.26 -14.49
N VAL A 13 1.05 -2.54 -13.91
CA VAL A 13 -0.26 -2.14 -14.43
C VAL A 13 -0.89 -1.12 -13.48
N PHE A 14 -1.43 -0.04 -14.03
CA PHE A 14 -1.99 1.05 -13.25
C PHE A 14 -3.44 1.34 -13.65
N ASN A 15 -4.26 1.69 -12.68
CA ASN A 15 -5.50 2.40 -12.97
C ASN A 15 -5.15 3.74 -13.61
N SER A 16 -5.90 4.14 -14.63
CA SER A 16 -5.63 5.38 -15.37
C SER A 16 -5.63 6.63 -14.47
N SER A 17 -6.40 6.62 -13.37
CA SER A 17 -6.40 7.70 -12.38
C SER A 17 -5.06 7.91 -11.68
N TYR A 18 -4.17 6.91 -11.70
CA TYR A 18 -2.84 6.97 -11.09
C TYR A 18 -1.69 7.15 -12.11
N VAL A 19 -2.00 7.43 -13.37
CA VAL A 19 -0.98 7.73 -14.40
C VAL A 19 -1.37 8.89 -15.31
N LEU A 20 -2.66 9.23 -15.40
CA LEU A 20 -3.12 10.34 -16.19
C LEU A 20 -3.24 11.59 -15.33
N ALA A 21 -2.35 12.53 -15.53
CA ALA A 21 -2.33 13.80 -14.82
C ALA A 21 -2.02 14.95 -15.78
N LYS A 22 -2.66 16.12 -15.56
CA LYS A 22 -2.44 17.34 -16.32
C LYS A 22 -2.26 18.52 -15.34
N PRO A 23 -1.27 19.38 -15.55
CA PRO A 23 -1.05 20.53 -14.66
C PRO A 23 -2.28 21.40 -14.45
N GLU A 24 -3.13 21.54 -15.46
CA GLU A 24 -4.29 22.44 -15.44
C GLU A 24 -5.50 21.87 -14.69
N THR A 25 -5.55 20.54 -14.47
CA THR A 25 -6.75 19.88 -13.93
C THR A 25 -6.49 18.95 -12.76
N THR A 26 -5.25 18.56 -12.54
CA THR A 26 -4.87 17.62 -11.47
C THR A 26 -4.53 18.41 -10.20
N THR A 27 -5.08 17.98 -9.06
CA THR A 27 -4.77 18.58 -7.76
C THR A 27 -3.39 18.16 -7.26
N ASP A 28 -2.83 18.91 -6.30
CA ASP A 28 -1.56 18.56 -5.68
C ASP A 28 -1.62 17.21 -4.96
N ASP A 29 -2.75 16.89 -4.32
CA ASP A 29 -2.97 15.60 -3.67
C ASP A 29 -3.02 14.45 -4.69
N ASP A 30 -3.60 14.67 -5.87
CA ASP A 30 -3.62 13.67 -6.95
C ASP A 30 -2.23 13.46 -7.55
N PHE A 31 -1.43 14.51 -7.70
CA PHE A 31 -0.03 14.37 -8.13
C PHE A 31 0.79 13.57 -7.10
N GLU A 32 0.62 13.86 -5.82
CA GLU A 32 1.27 13.08 -4.75
C GLU A 32 0.84 11.61 -4.79
N ALA A 33 -0.45 11.34 -5.03
CA ALA A 33 -0.97 9.98 -5.14
C ALA A 33 -0.39 9.22 -6.34
N VAL A 34 -0.29 9.86 -7.51
CA VAL A 34 0.34 9.28 -8.71
C VAL A 34 1.80 8.93 -8.43
N GLU A 35 2.55 9.85 -7.85
CA GLU A 35 3.96 9.65 -7.51
C GLU A 35 4.15 8.51 -6.50
N ALA A 36 3.34 8.47 -5.45
CA ALA A 36 3.39 7.45 -4.41
C ALA A 36 3.05 6.04 -4.96
N VAL A 37 2.01 5.92 -5.77
CA VAL A 37 1.60 4.63 -6.35
C VAL A 37 2.65 4.09 -7.33
N ILE A 38 3.22 4.95 -8.16
CA ILE A 38 4.31 4.54 -9.08
C ILE A 38 5.53 4.05 -8.28
N ALA A 39 5.91 4.76 -7.22
CA ALA A 39 6.99 4.34 -6.34
C ALA A 39 6.68 3.01 -5.63
N HIS A 40 5.44 2.83 -5.16
CA HIS A 40 4.96 1.60 -4.54
C HIS A 40 5.17 0.39 -5.46
N GLU A 41 4.63 0.44 -6.68
CA GLU A 41 4.76 -0.64 -7.65
C GLU A 41 6.22 -0.89 -8.07
N TYR A 42 7.02 0.16 -8.15
CA TYR A 42 8.46 0.03 -8.40
C TYR A 42 9.18 -0.71 -7.27
N PHE A 43 8.89 -0.38 -6.02
CA PHE A 43 9.51 -1.05 -4.87
C PHE A 43 9.12 -2.51 -4.72
N HIS A 44 7.97 -2.90 -5.23
CA HIS A 44 7.57 -4.32 -5.32
C HIS A 44 8.50 -5.17 -6.18
N ASN A 45 9.31 -4.61 -7.06
CA ASN A 45 10.35 -5.37 -7.77
C ASN A 45 11.24 -6.16 -6.81
N TRP A 46 11.46 -5.61 -5.62
CA TRP A 46 12.24 -6.25 -4.57
C TRP A 46 11.36 -7.07 -3.63
N THR A 47 10.42 -6.40 -2.95
CA THR A 47 9.50 -7.02 -2.00
C THR A 47 8.16 -7.32 -2.64
N GLY A 48 8.05 -8.48 -3.22
CA GLY A 48 6.89 -8.95 -3.98
C GLY A 48 7.31 -9.80 -5.16
N ASN A 49 8.15 -9.27 -6.06
CA ASN A 49 8.60 -9.97 -7.25
C ASN A 49 9.87 -10.80 -7.03
N ARG A 50 10.95 -10.19 -6.54
CA ARG A 50 12.19 -10.93 -6.25
C ARG A 50 12.06 -11.76 -4.99
N ILE A 51 11.52 -11.19 -3.93
CA ILE A 51 11.20 -11.87 -2.67
C ILE A 51 9.69 -12.02 -2.61
N THR A 52 9.20 -13.17 -3.05
CA THR A 52 7.76 -13.47 -3.15
C THR A 52 7.22 -14.00 -1.83
N CYS A 53 5.97 -13.66 -1.50
CA CYS A 53 5.27 -14.23 -0.37
C CYS A 53 5.09 -15.76 -0.56
N ARG A 54 5.36 -16.51 0.48
CA ARG A 54 5.10 -17.96 0.51
C ARG A 54 3.61 -18.27 0.42
N ASP A 55 2.80 -17.46 1.09
CA ASP A 55 1.35 -17.57 1.16
C ASP A 55 0.73 -16.20 1.48
N TRP A 56 -0.59 -16.08 1.41
CA TRP A 56 -1.33 -14.83 1.64
C TRP A 56 -1.31 -14.35 3.10
N PHE A 57 -0.98 -15.22 4.07
CA PHE A 57 -0.83 -14.80 5.48
C PHE A 57 0.43 -13.98 5.70
N GLN A 58 1.34 -13.96 4.73
CA GLN A 58 2.57 -13.15 4.73
C GLN A 58 2.46 -11.86 3.91
N LEU A 59 1.26 -11.47 3.49
CA LEU A 59 1.03 -10.27 2.69
C LEU A 59 1.61 -9.01 3.35
N CYS A 60 1.54 -8.92 4.69
CA CYS A 60 2.12 -7.82 5.44
C CYS A 60 3.65 -7.66 5.25
N LEU A 61 4.37 -8.72 4.95
CA LEU A 61 5.82 -8.66 4.68
C LEU A 61 6.10 -8.02 3.32
N LYS A 62 5.28 -8.31 2.32
CA LYS A 62 5.36 -7.71 1.00
C LYS A 62 4.85 -6.25 1.04
N GLU A 63 3.56 -6.09 1.43
CA GLU A 63 2.91 -4.78 1.40
C GLU A 63 3.48 -3.83 2.46
N GLY A 64 3.73 -4.28 3.68
CA GLY A 64 4.22 -3.43 4.76
C GLY A 64 5.59 -2.81 4.46
N LEU A 65 6.53 -3.59 3.94
CA LEU A 65 7.85 -3.07 3.53
C LEU A 65 7.74 -2.12 2.34
N THR A 66 6.85 -2.41 1.39
CA THR A 66 6.64 -1.58 0.21
C THR A 66 5.97 -0.25 0.56
N VAL A 67 4.93 -0.28 1.41
CA VAL A 67 4.27 0.93 1.93
C VAL A 67 5.25 1.79 2.75
N PHE A 68 6.10 1.18 3.56
CA PHE A 68 7.13 1.92 4.27
C PHE A 68 8.06 2.65 3.31
N ARG A 69 8.51 1.99 2.26
CA ARG A 69 9.44 2.58 1.28
C ARG A 69 8.81 3.65 0.41
N ASP A 70 7.55 3.48 -0.01
CA ASP A 70 6.85 4.53 -0.75
C ASP A 70 6.58 5.77 0.12
N ALA A 71 6.28 5.57 1.41
CA ALA A 71 6.12 6.66 2.37
C ALA A 71 7.42 7.44 2.59
N GLU A 72 8.55 6.75 2.74
CA GLU A 72 9.88 7.38 2.82
C GLU A 72 10.22 8.12 1.52
N PHE A 73 9.93 7.55 0.36
CA PHE A 73 10.12 8.21 -0.92
C PHE A 73 9.31 9.50 -1.02
N THR A 74 8.03 9.48 -0.67
CA THR A 74 7.19 10.68 -0.65
C THR A 74 7.72 11.72 0.33
N ALA A 75 8.17 11.31 1.52
CA ALA A 75 8.76 12.19 2.51
C ALA A 75 10.04 12.88 1.98
N ASP A 76 10.88 12.15 1.26
CA ASP A 76 12.11 12.67 0.67
C ASP A 76 11.83 13.64 -0.50
N GLN A 77 10.83 13.35 -1.33
CA GLN A 77 10.48 14.20 -2.48
C GLN A 77 9.73 15.47 -2.09
N ARG A 78 8.99 15.46 -0.97
CA ARG A 78 8.08 16.54 -0.56
C ARG A 78 8.41 17.04 0.86
N SER A 79 7.59 16.66 1.84
CA SER A 79 7.77 17.07 3.23
C SER A 79 7.50 15.89 4.16
N SER A 80 8.51 15.47 4.90
CA SER A 80 8.39 14.39 5.89
C SER A 80 7.36 14.72 6.98
N ALA A 81 7.31 15.97 7.43
CA ALA A 81 6.35 16.41 8.45
C ALA A 81 4.91 16.34 7.95
N VAL A 82 4.64 16.83 6.75
CA VAL A 82 3.31 16.78 6.14
C VAL A 82 2.89 15.34 5.84
N LYS A 83 3.80 14.53 5.29
CA LYS A 83 3.56 13.09 5.05
C LYS A 83 3.19 12.39 6.35
N ARG A 84 3.94 12.61 7.43
CA ARG A 84 3.65 12.02 8.75
C ARG A 84 2.27 12.41 9.27
N ILE A 85 1.87 13.66 9.14
CA ILE A 85 0.54 14.13 9.55
C ILE A 85 -0.56 13.43 8.75
N LYS A 86 -0.42 13.35 7.42
CA LYS A 86 -1.37 12.66 6.55
C LYS A 86 -1.49 11.17 6.91
N ASP A 87 -0.38 10.49 7.14
CA ASP A 87 -0.37 9.08 7.52
C ASP A 87 -1.05 8.82 8.87
N VAL A 88 -0.83 9.68 9.86
CA VAL A 88 -1.50 9.58 11.17
C VAL A 88 -3.01 9.82 11.05
N ILE A 89 -3.44 10.75 10.22
CA ILE A 89 -4.87 10.99 9.96
C ILE A 89 -5.50 9.74 9.34
N LEU A 90 -4.84 9.16 8.34
CA LEU A 90 -5.30 7.96 7.67
C LEU A 90 -5.38 6.75 8.62
N LEU A 91 -4.35 6.55 9.43
CA LEU A 91 -4.31 5.51 10.47
C LEU A 91 -5.50 5.62 11.41
N LYS A 92 -5.76 6.80 11.95
CA LYS A 92 -6.86 7.04 12.88
C LYS A 92 -8.24 6.90 12.24
N SER A 93 -8.40 7.36 11.01
CA SER A 93 -9.70 7.37 10.34
C SER A 93 -10.11 6.02 9.76
N ARG A 94 -9.14 5.19 9.38
CA ARG A 94 -9.39 3.89 8.72
C ARG A 94 -8.99 2.70 9.61
N GLN A 95 -7.71 2.56 9.92
CA GLN A 95 -7.21 1.37 10.61
C GLN A 95 -7.77 1.24 12.03
N PHE A 96 -7.77 2.30 12.82
CA PHE A 96 -8.31 2.23 14.18
C PHE A 96 -9.80 1.93 14.21
N ARG A 97 -10.53 2.38 13.18
CA ARG A 97 -11.96 2.03 13.06
C ARG A 97 -12.15 0.53 12.76
N GLU A 98 -11.34 -0.04 11.88
CA GLU A 98 -11.35 -1.47 11.58
C GLU A 98 -10.92 -2.29 12.80
N ASP A 99 -9.83 -1.91 13.46
CA ASP A 99 -9.29 -2.59 14.64
C ASP A 99 -10.25 -2.55 15.84
N GLY A 100 -11.09 -1.54 15.93
CA GLY A 100 -12.15 -1.44 16.95
C GLY A 100 -13.46 -2.15 16.59
N GLY A 101 -13.54 -2.79 15.43
CA GLY A 101 -14.75 -3.39 14.88
C GLY A 101 -14.70 -4.91 14.77
N PRO A 102 -15.76 -5.52 14.20
CA PRO A 102 -15.88 -6.98 14.08
C PRO A 102 -14.89 -7.60 13.08
N LEU A 103 -14.24 -6.79 12.24
CA LEU A 103 -13.23 -7.24 11.26
C LEU A 103 -11.80 -7.12 11.79
N ALA A 104 -11.62 -6.78 13.07
CA ALA A 104 -10.30 -6.69 13.69
C ALA A 104 -9.54 -8.01 13.55
N HIS A 105 -8.28 -7.92 13.16
CA HIS A 105 -7.40 -9.07 12.99
C HIS A 105 -5.93 -8.66 13.18
N PRO A 106 -5.03 -9.60 13.51
CA PRO A 106 -3.60 -9.32 13.58
C PRO A 106 -3.03 -8.87 12.24
N VAL A 107 -1.99 -8.04 12.26
CA VAL A 107 -1.26 -7.63 11.04
C VAL A 107 -0.78 -8.82 10.23
N ARG A 108 -0.38 -9.90 10.90
CA ARG A 108 -0.13 -11.20 10.29
C ARG A 108 -1.24 -12.15 10.69
N PRO A 109 -2.26 -12.37 9.84
CA PRO A 109 -3.32 -13.33 10.11
C PRO A 109 -2.75 -14.75 10.26
N GLU A 110 -3.30 -15.52 11.19
CA GLU A 110 -2.98 -16.94 11.28
C GLU A 110 -3.87 -17.73 10.32
N PRO A 111 -3.35 -18.84 9.76
CA PRO A 111 -4.18 -19.76 9.00
C PRO A 111 -5.31 -20.28 9.91
N TRP A 112 -6.55 -20.23 9.39
CA TRP A 112 -7.65 -20.89 10.10
C TRP A 112 -7.35 -22.40 10.13
N LEU A 113 -7.12 -22.94 11.32
CA LEU A 113 -7.07 -24.37 11.55
C LEU A 113 -8.46 -24.80 12.01
N PRO A 114 -9.13 -25.73 11.32
CA PRO A 114 -10.36 -26.29 11.86
C PRO A 114 -10.09 -26.88 13.24
N PRO A 115 -11.05 -26.80 14.18
CA PRO A 115 -10.89 -27.46 15.47
C PRO A 115 -10.55 -28.92 15.21
N ALA A 116 -9.58 -29.45 15.99
CA ALA A 116 -9.25 -30.87 15.93
C ALA A 116 -10.55 -31.65 16.15
N SER A 117 -10.88 -32.54 15.22
CA SER A 117 -11.99 -33.48 15.42
C SER A 117 -11.67 -34.34 16.63
N GLU A 118 -12.43 -34.19 17.70
CA GLU A 118 -12.43 -35.09 18.84
C GLU A 118 -12.85 -36.51 18.42
#